data_d2560107ecb3fcc29a66e323d6ad58a5
#
_entry.id   d2560107ecb3fcc29a66e323d6ad58a5
#
_cell.length_a   1.000
_cell.length_b   1.000
_cell.length_c   1.000
_cell.angle_alpha   90.00
_cell.angle_beta   90.00
_cell.angle_gamma   90.00
#
_symmetry.space_group_name_H-M   'P 1'
#
loop_
_entity.id
_entity.type
_entity.pdbx_description
1 polymer ?
#
loop_
_entity_poly.entity_id
_entity_poly.type
_entity_poly.pdbx_seq_one_letter_code
_entity_poly.pdbx_strand_id
1 'polypeptide(L)'
;MTNLEKFVGHRGEANKPSAIILKNNNLHLEIIINPKAFSAARDTASISDIIVESAISTICDYEDSVAAVDAEDKIICYRNWLGLMKGNLKCIFEKNGKKLERKLNPDRSYISVEGKGLKLHGRSLLLVRNVGHLMTNPAIILNDGSEVPEGIMDAFITSAACLHDLKRKRNSRSGSIYIVKPKMHGPEECNFTNLIFEKVEKVLNLKKNQILCGIMDLSLIHI
;
A
#
# COMPACT_ATOMS: atom_id res chain seq x y z
N MET A 1 -11.26 5.33 -32.40
CA MET A 1 -11.92 5.39 -31.07
C MET A 1 -13.32 5.89 -31.26
N THR A 2 -14.31 5.08 -30.94
CA THR A 2 -15.72 5.44 -31.06
C THR A 2 -16.27 6.18 -29.84
N ASN A 3 -15.54 6.21 -28.72
CA ASN A 3 -15.94 6.89 -27.49
C ASN A 3 -14.80 7.77 -26.97
N LEU A 4 -14.72 9.01 -27.46
CA LEU A 4 -13.70 9.98 -27.11
C LEU A 4 -13.82 10.50 -25.66
N GLU A 5 -14.98 10.35 -25.03
CA GLU A 5 -15.22 10.79 -23.65
C GLU A 5 -14.33 10.04 -22.62
N LYS A 6 -13.88 8.84 -22.97
CA LYS A 6 -13.01 8.05 -22.11
C LYS A 6 -11.53 8.42 -22.26
N PHE A 7 -11.15 9.16 -23.30
CA PHE A 7 -9.78 9.63 -23.48
C PHE A 7 -9.51 10.81 -22.54
N VAL A 8 -8.55 10.67 -21.64
CA VAL A 8 -8.25 11.68 -20.62
C VAL A 8 -6.84 12.26 -20.71
N GLY A 9 -5.97 11.68 -21.52
CA GLY A 9 -4.62 12.22 -21.69
C GLY A 9 -3.66 11.30 -22.44
N HIS A 10 -2.43 11.77 -22.61
CA HIS A 10 -1.38 11.09 -23.35
C HIS A 10 0.00 11.36 -22.73
N ARG A 11 0.98 10.56 -23.12
CA ARG A 11 2.41 10.81 -22.88
C ARG A 11 3.14 10.92 -24.20
N GLY A 12 4.09 11.85 -24.29
CA GLY A 12 4.76 12.20 -25.55
C GLY A 12 4.03 13.29 -26.31
N GLU A 13 4.37 13.49 -27.57
CA GLU A 13 3.74 14.47 -28.46
C GLU A 13 2.31 14.06 -28.85
N ALA A 14 1.40 14.99 -28.99
CA ALA A 14 -0.01 14.70 -29.30
C ALA A 14 -0.20 13.94 -30.62
N ASN A 15 0.63 14.22 -31.62
CA ASN A 15 0.62 13.57 -32.94
C ASN A 15 1.42 12.24 -32.96
N LYS A 16 2.27 11.98 -31.94
CA LYS A 16 3.07 10.77 -31.80
C LYS A 16 3.18 10.34 -30.33
N PRO A 17 2.07 9.98 -29.70
CA PRO A 17 2.07 9.63 -28.29
C PRO A 17 2.83 8.31 -28.04
N SER A 18 3.54 8.26 -26.92
CA SER A 18 4.14 7.02 -26.41
C SER A 18 3.21 6.25 -25.47
N ALA A 19 2.13 6.88 -25.02
CA ALA A 19 1.03 6.24 -24.31
C ALA A 19 -0.25 7.06 -24.43
N ILE A 20 -1.39 6.37 -24.38
CA ILE A 20 -2.73 6.94 -24.36
C ILE A 20 -3.40 6.51 -23.06
N ILE A 21 -4.05 7.45 -22.37
CA ILE A 21 -4.76 7.19 -21.13
C ILE A 21 -6.27 7.23 -21.36
N LEU A 22 -6.91 6.13 -21.05
CA LEU A 22 -8.37 6.03 -20.98
C LEU A 22 -8.81 5.98 -19.52
N LYS A 23 -10.01 6.49 -19.24
CA LYS A 23 -10.63 6.40 -17.91
C LYS A 23 -12.04 5.83 -18.02
N ASN A 24 -12.35 4.84 -17.18
CA ASN A 24 -13.67 4.26 -17.06
C ASN A 24 -13.95 3.91 -15.60
N ASN A 25 -15.11 4.34 -15.08
CA ASN A 25 -15.50 4.12 -13.67
C ASN A 25 -14.38 4.49 -12.67
N ASN A 26 -13.73 5.63 -12.89
CA ASN A 26 -12.56 6.13 -12.15
C ASN A 26 -11.27 5.29 -12.22
N LEU A 27 -11.25 4.19 -12.96
CA LEU A 27 -10.04 3.42 -13.24
C LEU A 27 -9.40 3.86 -14.55
N HIS A 28 -8.06 3.89 -14.57
CA HIS A 28 -7.30 4.26 -15.75
C HIS A 28 -6.72 3.04 -16.46
N LEU A 29 -6.70 3.14 -17.79
CA LEU A 29 -6.04 2.21 -18.69
C LEU A 29 -4.95 2.99 -19.43
N GLU A 30 -3.69 2.56 -19.31
CA GLU A 30 -2.59 3.12 -20.06
C GLU A 30 -2.23 2.19 -21.23
N ILE A 31 -2.49 2.65 -22.45
CA ILE A 31 -2.13 1.93 -23.68
C ILE A 31 -0.74 2.40 -24.09
N ILE A 32 0.25 1.52 -24.06
CA ILE A 32 1.64 1.81 -24.38
C ILE A 32 1.85 1.65 -25.89
N ILE A 33 2.36 2.70 -26.54
CA ILE A 33 2.68 2.70 -27.96
C ILE A 33 4.20 2.69 -28.11
N ASN A 34 4.73 1.59 -28.65
CA ASN A 34 6.17 1.43 -28.88
C ASN A 34 6.44 0.62 -30.15
N PRO A 35 6.65 1.28 -31.30
CA PRO A 35 6.88 0.60 -32.57
C PRO A 35 8.17 -0.26 -32.60
N LYS A 36 9.08 -0.09 -31.62
CA LYS A 36 10.31 -0.90 -31.52
C LYS A 36 10.12 -2.16 -30.67
N ALA A 37 8.98 -2.32 -30.02
CA ALA A 37 8.73 -3.51 -29.21
C ALA A 37 8.37 -4.70 -30.10
N PHE A 38 8.88 -5.88 -29.75
CA PHE A 38 8.55 -7.12 -30.46
C PHE A 38 7.03 -7.40 -30.44
N SER A 39 6.37 -7.13 -29.32
CA SER A 39 4.91 -7.28 -29.16
C SER A 39 4.10 -6.40 -30.12
N ALA A 40 4.63 -5.25 -30.51
CA ALA A 40 3.97 -4.29 -31.39
C ALA A 40 4.18 -4.57 -32.91
N ALA A 41 5.02 -5.54 -33.25
CA ALA A 41 5.43 -5.78 -34.64
C ALA A 41 4.27 -6.14 -35.59
N ARG A 42 3.15 -6.64 -35.08
CA ARG A 42 1.96 -7.04 -35.84
C ARG A 42 0.74 -6.11 -35.59
N ASP A 43 0.94 -5.05 -34.85
CA ASP A 43 -0.13 -4.11 -34.52
C ASP A 43 0.03 -2.79 -35.30
N THR A 44 -0.98 -2.41 -36.08
CA THR A 44 -0.93 -1.22 -36.94
C THR A 44 -0.83 0.09 -36.17
N ALA A 45 -1.30 0.12 -34.90
CA ALA A 45 -1.17 1.26 -33.99
C ALA A 45 0.09 1.18 -33.14
N SER A 46 0.92 0.13 -33.34
CA SER A 46 2.14 -0.13 -32.55
C SER A 46 1.89 -0.27 -31.04
N ILE A 47 0.74 -0.80 -30.66
CA ILE A 47 0.41 -1.07 -29.25
C ILE A 47 1.32 -2.22 -28.79
N SER A 48 2.12 -1.94 -27.76
CA SER A 48 3.06 -2.90 -27.19
C SER A 48 2.61 -3.52 -25.88
N ASP A 49 1.79 -2.78 -25.10
CA ASP A 49 1.31 -3.22 -23.78
C ASP A 49 0.09 -2.41 -23.33
N ILE A 50 -0.64 -2.93 -22.34
CA ILE A 50 -1.73 -2.23 -21.67
C ILE A 50 -1.55 -2.37 -20.17
N ILE A 51 -1.41 -1.24 -19.46
CA ILE A 51 -1.34 -1.18 -18.00
C ILE A 51 -2.71 -0.79 -17.46
N VAL A 52 -3.26 -1.63 -16.59
CA VAL A 52 -4.56 -1.43 -15.96
C VAL A 52 -4.37 -1.12 -14.47
N GLU A 53 -5.09 -0.14 -13.95
CA GLU A 53 -5.23 0.07 -12.52
C GLU A 53 -6.08 -1.06 -11.92
N SER A 54 -5.44 -2.16 -11.50
CA SER A 54 -6.14 -3.34 -10.96
C SER A 54 -5.93 -3.52 -9.46
N ALA A 55 -4.81 -3.06 -8.92
CA ALA A 55 -4.49 -3.12 -7.50
C ALA A 55 -4.54 -1.72 -6.89
N ILE A 56 -5.71 -1.33 -6.37
CA ILE A 56 -5.92 -0.01 -5.74
C ILE A 56 -5.24 0.03 -4.37
N SER A 57 -5.24 -1.10 -3.65
CA SER A 57 -4.61 -1.26 -2.35
C SER A 57 -3.78 -2.53 -2.27
N THR A 58 -2.80 -2.54 -1.37
CA THR A 58 -1.97 -3.71 -1.05
C THR A 58 -1.83 -3.79 0.46
N ILE A 59 -2.04 -4.96 1.03
CA ILE A 59 -1.89 -5.22 2.45
C ILE A 59 -0.49 -5.78 2.71
N CYS A 60 0.31 -5.05 3.51
CA CYS A 60 1.57 -5.54 4.06
C CYS A 60 1.25 -6.34 5.31
N ASP A 61 1.53 -7.63 5.29
CA ASP A 61 1.04 -8.56 6.28
C ASP A 61 2.06 -8.85 7.38
N TYR A 62 1.63 -8.78 8.65
CA TYR A 62 2.39 -9.20 9.83
C TYR A 62 1.81 -10.44 10.49
N GLU A 63 0.76 -11.01 9.93
CA GLU A 63 0.06 -12.18 10.48
C GLU A 63 0.44 -13.45 9.70
N ASP A 64 -0.47 -13.99 8.89
CA ASP A 64 -0.35 -15.33 8.33
C ASP A 64 0.69 -15.49 7.21
N SER A 65 1.04 -14.41 6.50
CA SER A 65 1.99 -14.48 5.38
C SER A 65 3.45 -14.42 5.79
N VAL A 66 3.74 -14.19 7.07
CA VAL A 66 5.10 -14.11 7.62
C VAL A 66 5.23 -14.92 8.90
N ALA A 67 6.42 -15.45 9.15
CA ALA A 67 6.80 -16.02 10.43
C ALA A 67 7.71 -15.03 11.15
N ALA A 68 7.15 -14.23 12.07
CA ALA A 68 7.88 -13.26 12.87
C ALA A 68 7.74 -13.67 14.35
N VAL A 69 8.58 -14.63 14.77
CA VAL A 69 8.44 -15.33 16.04
C VAL A 69 9.20 -14.70 17.19
N ASP A 70 10.14 -13.82 16.89
CA ASP A 70 10.99 -13.16 17.89
C ASP A 70 11.19 -11.67 17.60
N ALA A 71 12.02 -11.01 18.41
CA ALA A 71 12.32 -9.60 18.30
C ALA A 71 13.06 -9.26 16.99
N GLU A 72 13.93 -10.11 16.50
CA GLU A 72 14.72 -9.86 15.29
C GLU A 72 13.82 -9.87 14.06
N ASP A 73 12.94 -10.85 13.95
CA ASP A 73 11.96 -10.95 12.88
C ASP A 73 11.01 -9.74 12.88
N LYS A 74 10.50 -9.34 14.06
CA LYS A 74 9.63 -8.16 14.18
C LYS A 74 10.34 -6.88 13.79
N ILE A 75 11.61 -6.72 14.15
CA ILE A 75 12.41 -5.56 13.73
C ILE A 75 12.52 -5.49 12.21
N ILE A 76 12.69 -6.60 11.52
CA ILE A 76 12.73 -6.64 10.05
C ILE A 76 11.39 -6.16 9.48
N CYS A 77 10.28 -6.68 9.99
CA CYS A 77 8.93 -6.27 9.58
C CYS A 77 8.72 -4.76 9.77
N TYR A 78 9.05 -4.24 10.95
CA TYR A 78 8.90 -2.81 11.28
C TYR A 78 9.81 -1.91 10.45
N ARG A 79 11.06 -2.32 10.21
CA ARG A 79 12.00 -1.58 9.34
C ARG A 79 11.48 -1.49 7.90
N ASN A 80 10.92 -2.58 7.39
CA ASN A 80 10.33 -2.60 6.05
C ASN A 80 9.15 -1.64 5.97
N TRP A 81 8.21 -1.69 6.93
CA TRP A 81 7.08 -0.78 6.98
C TRP A 81 7.52 0.69 7.13
N LEU A 82 8.46 0.96 8.02
CA LEU A 82 9.05 2.30 8.17
C LEU A 82 9.68 2.79 6.87
N GLY A 83 10.41 1.93 6.16
CA GLY A 83 11.02 2.25 4.87
C GLY A 83 9.98 2.55 3.78
N LEU A 84 8.85 1.83 3.77
CA LEU A 84 7.70 2.11 2.89
C LEU A 84 7.08 3.47 3.22
N MET A 85 6.83 3.77 4.50
CA MET A 85 6.25 5.05 4.93
C MET A 85 7.21 6.23 4.73
N LYS A 86 8.50 6.03 4.87
CA LYS A 86 9.53 6.99 4.47
C LYS A 86 9.70 7.11 2.95
N GLY A 87 9.25 6.11 2.19
CA GLY A 87 9.40 6.06 0.74
C GLY A 87 10.81 5.81 0.26
N ASN A 88 11.67 5.22 1.10
CA ASN A 88 13.07 4.95 0.81
C ASN A 88 13.45 3.47 0.91
N LEU A 89 12.47 2.57 1.08
CA LEU A 89 12.73 1.14 1.06
C LEU A 89 13.30 0.71 -0.29
N LYS A 90 14.40 -0.03 -0.22
CA LYS A 90 15.09 -0.60 -1.37
C LYS A 90 15.44 -2.04 -1.08
N CYS A 91 15.34 -2.88 -2.10
CA CYS A 91 15.80 -4.26 -2.08
C CYS A 91 16.75 -4.49 -3.26
N ILE A 92 17.93 -4.99 -2.97
CA ILE A 92 18.91 -5.35 -3.99
C ILE A 92 18.98 -6.88 -4.03
N PHE A 93 18.81 -7.45 -5.19
CA PHE A 93 18.88 -8.90 -5.41
C PHE A 93 19.53 -9.20 -6.75
N GLU A 94 20.02 -10.42 -6.91
CA GLU A 94 20.60 -10.89 -8.15
C GLU A 94 19.58 -11.71 -8.95
N LYS A 95 19.47 -11.42 -10.23
CA LYS A 95 18.66 -12.19 -11.19
C LYS A 95 19.42 -12.32 -12.51
N ASN A 96 19.64 -13.57 -12.94
CA ASN A 96 20.37 -13.89 -14.19
C ASN A 96 21.77 -13.22 -14.24
N GLY A 97 22.53 -13.28 -13.13
CA GLY A 97 23.87 -12.69 -13.03
C GLY A 97 23.91 -11.15 -13.00
N LYS A 98 22.76 -10.48 -12.89
CA LYS A 98 22.66 -9.02 -12.82
C LYS A 98 22.09 -8.59 -11.49
N LYS A 99 22.74 -7.62 -10.84
CA LYS A 99 22.20 -6.97 -9.65
C LYS A 99 21.04 -6.05 -10.05
N LEU A 100 19.90 -6.25 -9.45
CA LEU A 100 18.68 -5.45 -9.64
C LEU A 100 18.31 -4.74 -8.34
N GLU A 101 17.98 -3.46 -8.45
CA GLU A 101 17.43 -2.68 -7.34
C GLU A 101 15.91 -2.57 -7.54
N ARG A 102 15.15 -2.97 -6.52
CA ARG A 102 13.72 -2.66 -6.42
C ARG A 102 13.50 -1.53 -5.42
N LYS A 103 12.68 -0.59 -5.81
CA LYS A 103 12.23 0.53 -4.98
C LYS A 103 10.79 0.90 -5.33
N LEU A 104 10.17 1.72 -4.50
CA LEU A 104 8.82 2.22 -4.77
C LEU A 104 8.80 3.03 -6.08
N ASN A 105 7.83 2.74 -6.93
CA ASN A 105 7.64 3.46 -8.19
C ASN A 105 7.26 4.92 -7.94
N PRO A 106 7.79 5.87 -8.74
CA PRO A 106 7.30 7.24 -8.75
C PRO A 106 5.91 7.33 -9.38
N ASP A 107 5.20 8.42 -9.11
CA ASP A 107 4.00 8.75 -9.85
C ASP A 107 4.33 8.93 -11.34
N ARG A 108 3.39 8.58 -12.21
CA ARG A 108 3.51 8.68 -13.66
C ARG A 108 2.88 9.98 -14.14
N SER A 109 3.59 10.71 -15.02
CA SER A 109 3.16 12.00 -15.53
C SER A 109 2.69 11.89 -16.99
N TYR A 110 1.61 12.59 -17.30
CA TYR A 110 0.96 12.66 -18.60
C TYR A 110 0.48 14.08 -18.87
N ILE A 111 -0.01 14.32 -20.08
CA ILE A 111 -0.66 15.56 -20.49
C ILE A 111 -2.15 15.25 -20.64
N SER A 112 -3.02 15.99 -19.95
CA SER A 112 -4.48 15.84 -20.07
C SER A 112 -4.98 16.33 -21.42
N VAL A 113 -6.23 16.03 -21.75
CA VAL A 113 -6.90 16.55 -22.96
C VAL A 113 -6.95 18.08 -23.03
N GLU A 114 -6.87 18.75 -21.87
CA GLU A 114 -6.83 20.21 -21.74
C GLU A 114 -5.41 20.79 -21.85
N GLY A 115 -4.40 19.97 -22.11
CA GLY A 115 -3.00 20.38 -22.14
C GLY A 115 -2.35 20.57 -20.75
N LYS A 116 -3.05 20.23 -19.68
CA LYS A 116 -2.55 20.34 -18.29
C LYS A 116 -1.81 19.07 -17.87
N GLY A 117 -0.95 19.20 -16.86
CA GLY A 117 -0.30 18.03 -16.26
C GLY A 117 -1.30 17.10 -15.58
N LEU A 118 -1.29 15.81 -15.94
CA LEU A 118 -2.03 14.73 -15.31
C LEU A 118 -1.05 13.79 -14.62
N LYS A 119 -1.29 13.44 -13.36
CA LYS A 119 -0.47 12.47 -12.61
C LYS A 119 -1.31 11.30 -12.17
N LEU A 120 -0.84 10.09 -12.46
CA LEU A 120 -1.38 8.84 -11.94
C LEU A 120 -0.43 8.26 -10.89
N HIS A 121 -1.01 7.59 -9.89
CA HIS A 121 -0.23 6.92 -8.86
C HIS A 121 0.64 5.83 -9.48
N GLY A 122 1.92 5.79 -9.12
CA GLY A 122 2.83 4.72 -9.53
C GLY A 122 2.74 3.47 -8.68
N ARG A 123 1.96 3.51 -7.59
CA ARG A 123 1.81 2.45 -6.59
C ARG A 123 0.43 2.46 -5.97
N SER A 124 0.00 1.30 -5.48
CA SER A 124 -1.23 1.14 -4.71
C SER A 124 -1.14 1.79 -3.33
N LEU A 125 -2.28 2.06 -2.70
CA LEU A 125 -2.35 2.41 -1.29
C LEU A 125 -1.91 1.21 -0.45
N LEU A 126 -0.92 1.43 0.42
CA LEU A 126 -0.44 0.39 1.34
C LEU A 126 -1.22 0.46 2.66
N LEU A 127 -1.76 -0.68 3.06
CA LEU A 127 -2.29 -0.94 4.39
C LEU A 127 -1.32 -1.88 5.10
N VAL A 128 -1.31 -1.89 6.43
CA VAL A 128 -0.59 -2.89 7.22
C VAL A 128 -1.58 -3.75 7.99
N ARG A 129 -1.43 -5.07 7.90
CA ARG A 129 -2.19 -6.01 8.74
C ARG A 129 -1.36 -6.32 9.98
N ASN A 130 -1.82 -5.83 11.13
CA ASN A 130 -1.27 -6.16 12.43
C ASN A 130 -1.70 -7.58 12.82
N VAL A 131 -1.06 -8.18 13.81
CA VAL A 131 -1.52 -9.48 14.33
C VAL A 131 -2.81 -9.33 15.15
N GLY A 132 -3.53 -10.43 15.33
CA GLY A 132 -4.73 -10.52 16.16
C GLY A 132 -4.47 -10.27 17.64
N HIS A 133 -5.42 -10.64 18.52
CA HIS A 133 -5.28 -10.42 19.97
C HIS A 133 -4.61 -11.59 20.70
N LEU A 134 -4.53 -12.75 20.06
CA LEU A 134 -4.08 -13.99 20.71
C LEU A 134 -2.56 -14.00 21.01
N MET A 135 -1.77 -13.40 20.11
CA MET A 135 -0.30 -13.56 20.12
C MET A 135 0.39 -12.62 21.09
N THR A 136 1.47 -13.14 21.71
CA THR A 136 2.46 -12.37 22.46
C THR A 136 3.81 -12.40 21.74
N ASN A 137 4.73 -11.52 22.14
CA ASN A 137 6.06 -11.47 21.52
C ASN A 137 7.14 -11.09 22.56
N PRO A 138 8.27 -11.81 22.60
CA PRO A 138 9.35 -11.57 23.57
C PRO A 138 10.15 -10.29 23.28
N ALA A 139 9.84 -9.53 22.23
CA ALA A 139 10.53 -8.26 21.94
C ALA A 139 10.43 -7.24 23.08
N ILE A 140 9.37 -7.32 23.88
CA ILE A 140 9.20 -6.52 25.09
C ILE A 140 8.68 -7.44 26.20
N ILE A 141 9.42 -7.48 27.31
CA ILE A 141 9.02 -8.21 28.50
C ILE A 141 8.45 -7.21 29.50
N LEU A 142 7.25 -7.52 30.01
CA LEU A 142 6.57 -6.70 31.01
C LEU A 142 7.19 -6.89 32.39
N ASN A 143 6.80 -6.04 33.35
CA ASN A 143 7.38 -6.04 34.71
C ASN A 143 7.10 -7.35 35.49
N ASP A 144 6.06 -8.07 35.14
CA ASP A 144 5.69 -9.37 35.71
C ASP A 144 6.38 -10.56 35.03
N GLY A 145 7.27 -10.30 34.05
CA GLY A 145 7.96 -11.32 33.26
C GLY A 145 7.18 -11.88 32.08
N SER A 146 5.96 -11.43 31.84
CA SER A 146 5.18 -11.83 30.67
C SER A 146 5.62 -11.09 29.41
N GLU A 147 5.35 -11.71 28.26
CA GLU A 147 5.57 -11.08 26.96
C GLU A 147 4.51 -10.03 26.65
N VAL A 148 4.88 -9.00 25.88
CA VAL A 148 3.92 -8.01 25.42
C VAL A 148 2.87 -8.63 24.49
N PRO A 149 1.57 -8.27 24.62
CA PRO A 149 0.59 -8.58 23.60
C PRO A 149 1.00 -8.00 22.25
N GLU A 150 1.33 -8.87 21.30
CA GLU A 150 1.94 -8.47 20.02
C GLU A 150 1.06 -7.50 19.23
N GLY A 151 -0.26 -7.71 19.25
CA GLY A 151 -1.19 -6.83 18.56
C GLY A 151 -1.25 -5.40 19.13
N ILE A 152 -0.91 -5.20 20.40
CA ILE A 152 -0.78 -3.85 21.01
C ILE A 152 0.53 -3.21 20.56
N MET A 153 1.64 -3.98 20.59
CA MET A 153 2.95 -3.52 20.10
C MET A 153 2.86 -3.10 18.63
N ASP A 154 2.23 -3.92 17.79
CA ASP A 154 2.00 -3.61 16.39
C ASP A 154 1.20 -2.31 16.22
N ALA A 155 0.11 -2.12 16.96
CA ALA A 155 -0.73 -0.94 16.85
C ALA A 155 0.06 0.35 17.07
N PHE A 156 0.96 0.38 18.07
CA PHE A 156 1.80 1.53 18.34
C PHE A 156 2.89 1.73 17.29
N ILE A 157 3.67 0.69 16.98
CA ILE A 157 4.86 0.82 16.14
C ILE A 157 4.45 1.07 14.67
N THR A 158 3.45 0.36 14.16
CA THR A 158 3.00 0.55 12.77
C THR A 158 2.38 1.93 12.57
N SER A 159 1.62 2.43 13.55
CA SER A 159 1.05 3.78 13.50
C SER A 159 2.13 4.86 13.61
N ALA A 160 3.13 4.67 14.50
CA ALA A 160 4.25 5.59 14.63
C ALA A 160 5.06 5.70 13.32
N ALA A 161 5.29 4.59 12.62
CA ALA A 161 5.94 4.60 11.32
C ALA A 161 5.16 5.42 10.28
N CYS A 162 3.81 5.39 10.33
CA CYS A 162 2.95 6.15 9.43
C CYS A 162 3.05 7.68 9.61
N LEU A 163 3.55 8.19 10.74
CA LEU A 163 3.77 9.62 10.94
C LEU A 163 4.68 10.23 9.86
N HIS A 164 5.59 9.44 9.31
CA HIS A 164 6.44 9.86 8.19
C HIS A 164 5.65 10.08 6.90
N ASP A 165 4.65 9.24 6.65
CA ASP A 165 3.80 9.38 5.46
C ASP A 165 2.77 10.50 5.63
N LEU A 166 2.18 10.68 6.81
CA LEU A 166 1.23 11.75 7.08
C LEU A 166 1.80 13.14 6.73
N LYS A 167 3.11 13.34 6.93
CA LYS A 167 3.81 14.57 6.54
C LYS A 167 4.01 14.66 5.02
N ARG A 168 4.24 13.55 4.35
CA ARG A 168 4.61 13.47 2.92
C ARG A 168 3.41 13.26 2.02
N LYS A 169 2.35 12.61 2.50
CA LYS A 169 1.14 12.23 1.76
C LYS A 169 1.45 11.46 0.46
N ARG A 170 2.40 10.52 0.54
CA ARG A 170 2.82 9.70 -0.59
C ARG A 170 2.07 8.38 -0.65
N ASN A 171 1.79 7.78 0.51
CA ASN A 171 0.94 6.61 0.65
C ASN A 171 -0.51 7.05 0.87
N SER A 172 -0.80 7.67 2.00
CA SER A 172 -2.14 8.17 2.33
C SER A 172 -2.29 9.65 1.93
N ARG A 173 -2.98 9.91 0.84
CA ARG A 173 -3.24 11.28 0.37
C ARG A 173 -4.33 11.99 1.14
N SER A 174 -5.25 11.22 1.75
CA SER A 174 -6.29 11.72 2.67
C SER A 174 -5.74 12.11 4.05
N GLY A 175 -4.54 11.60 4.41
CA GLY A 175 -3.91 11.83 5.70
C GLY A 175 -4.44 10.91 6.80
N SER A 176 -4.97 9.74 6.44
CA SER A 176 -5.36 8.69 7.38
C SER A 176 -4.29 7.58 7.44
N ILE A 177 -4.27 6.82 8.51
CA ILE A 177 -3.49 5.59 8.67
C ILE A 177 -4.43 4.42 8.42
N TYR A 178 -4.02 3.46 7.61
CA TYR A 178 -4.84 2.31 7.25
C TYR A 178 -4.25 1.03 7.82
N ILE A 179 -4.98 0.41 8.74
CA ILE A 179 -4.58 -0.83 9.42
C ILE A 179 -5.66 -1.89 9.20
N VAL A 180 -5.24 -3.14 9.04
CA VAL A 180 -6.13 -4.30 9.06
C VAL A 180 -5.90 -5.04 10.36
N LYS A 181 -6.97 -5.36 11.08
CA LYS A 181 -6.95 -6.13 12.33
C LYS A 181 -7.66 -7.46 12.09
N PRO A 182 -6.93 -8.58 12.06
CA PRO A 182 -7.47 -9.89 11.73
C PRO A 182 -7.97 -10.64 12.96
N LYS A 183 -8.69 -11.73 12.71
CA LYS A 183 -9.06 -12.75 13.70
C LYS A 183 -9.87 -12.18 14.87
N MET A 184 -10.85 -11.33 14.55
CA MET A 184 -11.79 -10.81 15.56
C MET A 184 -12.92 -11.81 15.82
N HIS A 185 -13.31 -11.97 17.08
CA HIS A 185 -14.38 -12.83 17.51
C HIS A 185 -15.51 -12.01 18.12
N GLY A 186 -16.27 -11.34 17.24
CA GLY A 186 -17.45 -10.60 17.62
C GLY A 186 -17.20 -9.15 18.06
N PRO A 187 -18.27 -8.48 18.53
CA PRO A 187 -18.28 -7.03 18.75
C PRO A 187 -17.41 -6.57 19.92
N GLU A 188 -17.20 -7.42 20.93
CA GLU A 188 -16.38 -7.06 22.10
C GLU A 188 -14.92 -6.89 21.72
N GLU A 189 -14.35 -7.81 20.93
CA GLU A 189 -12.98 -7.69 20.43
C GLU A 189 -12.82 -6.53 19.45
N CYS A 190 -13.84 -6.27 18.61
CA CYS A 190 -13.86 -5.09 17.75
C CYS A 190 -13.84 -3.80 18.56
N ASN A 191 -14.63 -3.72 19.64
CA ASN A 191 -14.62 -2.57 20.54
C ASN A 191 -13.28 -2.42 21.26
N PHE A 192 -12.69 -3.51 21.71
CA PHE A 192 -11.35 -3.49 22.32
C PHE A 192 -10.30 -2.97 21.33
N THR A 193 -10.37 -3.40 20.07
CA THR A 193 -9.50 -2.89 19.00
C THR A 193 -9.67 -1.38 18.83
N ASN A 194 -10.90 -0.88 18.84
CA ASN A 194 -11.17 0.56 18.76
C ASN A 194 -10.54 1.32 19.94
N LEU A 195 -10.68 0.80 21.17
CA LEU A 195 -10.07 1.41 22.36
C LEU A 195 -8.53 1.45 22.29
N ILE A 196 -7.91 0.39 21.71
CA ILE A 196 -6.45 0.39 21.48
C ILE A 196 -6.09 1.55 20.54
N PHE A 197 -6.77 1.68 19.40
CA PHE A 197 -6.44 2.73 18.43
C PHE A 197 -6.77 4.14 18.93
N GLU A 198 -7.81 4.34 19.72
CA GLU A 198 -8.05 5.62 20.41
C GLU A 198 -6.88 5.98 21.35
N LYS A 199 -6.34 4.99 22.06
CA LYS A 199 -5.16 5.20 22.92
C LYS A 199 -3.91 5.52 22.09
N VAL A 200 -3.69 4.81 20.98
CA VAL A 200 -2.59 5.06 20.04
C VAL A 200 -2.68 6.49 19.48
N GLU A 201 -3.87 6.90 19.02
CA GLU A 201 -4.10 8.26 18.51
C GLU A 201 -3.73 9.32 19.56
N LYS A 202 -4.18 9.11 20.80
CA LYS A 202 -3.87 10.03 21.91
C LYS A 202 -2.37 10.11 22.20
N VAL A 203 -1.67 8.96 22.27
CA VAL A 203 -0.23 8.92 22.60
C VAL A 203 0.61 9.52 21.47
N LEU A 204 0.24 9.27 20.20
CA LEU A 204 0.94 9.78 19.04
C LEU A 204 0.49 11.19 18.61
N ASN A 205 -0.39 11.83 19.38
CA ASN A 205 -0.95 13.15 19.10
C ASN A 205 -1.59 13.23 17.69
N LEU A 206 -2.32 12.19 17.33
CA LEU A 206 -3.11 12.12 16.11
C LEU A 206 -4.50 12.72 16.31
N LYS A 207 -5.18 13.04 15.21
CA LYS A 207 -6.59 13.45 15.28
C LYS A 207 -7.46 12.24 15.59
N LYS A 208 -8.59 12.47 16.24
CA LYS A 208 -9.59 11.42 16.47
C LYS A 208 -10.03 10.81 15.15
N ASN A 209 -10.09 9.47 15.08
CA ASN A 209 -10.45 8.69 13.89
C ASN A 209 -9.50 8.92 12.70
N GLN A 210 -8.24 9.21 12.95
CA GLN A 210 -7.22 9.29 11.92
C GLN A 210 -6.71 7.91 11.52
N ILE A 211 -6.81 6.93 12.44
CA ILE A 211 -6.56 5.52 12.17
C ILE A 211 -7.85 4.89 11.67
N LEU A 212 -7.85 4.39 10.44
CA LEU A 212 -8.95 3.64 9.84
C LEU A 212 -8.61 2.16 9.87
N CYS A 213 -9.41 1.39 10.61
CA CYS A 213 -9.16 -0.02 10.82
C CYS A 213 -10.16 -0.87 10.04
N GLY A 214 -9.65 -1.74 9.16
CA GLY A 214 -10.42 -2.81 8.55
C GLY A 214 -10.44 -4.03 9.46
N ILE A 215 -11.62 -4.42 9.94
CA ILE A 215 -11.79 -5.59 10.80
C ILE A 215 -11.98 -6.83 9.92
N MET A 216 -11.23 -7.90 10.26
CA MET A 216 -11.44 -9.23 9.69
C MET A 216 -12.03 -10.12 10.80
N ASP A 217 -13.35 -10.27 10.76
CA ASP A 217 -14.10 -11.05 11.74
C ASP A 217 -14.14 -12.53 11.36
N LEU A 218 -13.77 -13.39 12.30
CA LEU A 218 -13.87 -14.85 12.15
C LEU A 218 -15.21 -15.42 12.64
N SER A 219 -16.02 -14.64 13.33
CA SER A 219 -17.31 -15.12 13.86
C SER A 219 -18.26 -15.57 12.76
N LEU A 220 -18.15 -15.02 11.55
CA LEU A 220 -18.96 -15.39 10.40
C LEU A 220 -18.56 -16.72 9.75
N ILE A 221 -17.36 -17.24 10.03
CA ILE A 221 -16.90 -18.51 9.45
C ILE A 221 -17.64 -19.71 10.08
N HIS A 222 -18.18 -19.54 11.27
CA HIS A 222 -18.89 -20.60 12.03
C HIS A 222 -20.40 -20.58 11.82
N ILE A 223 -20.92 -19.71 10.99
CA ILE A 223 -22.33 -19.64 10.61
C ILE A 223 -22.56 -20.44 9.33
#